data_b3f389a0a246303d6d6af6d11e3414bc
#
_entry.id   b3f389a0a246303d6d6af6d11e3414bc
#
_cell.length_a   1.000
_cell.length_b   1.000
_cell.length_c   1.000
_cell.angle_alpha   90.00
_cell.angle_beta   90.00
_cell.angle_gamma   90.00
#
_symmetry.space_group_name_H-M   'P 1'
#
loop_
_entity.id
_entity.type
_entity.pdbx_description
1 polymer ?
#
loop_
_entity_poly.entity_id
_entity_poly.type
_entity_poly.pdbx_seq_one_letter_code
_entity_poly.pdbx_strand_id
1 'polypeptide(L)'
;METMKAIVIYEAGGPEKLLLEERPIPELQEGWTLVKVRGFGINHSEIFTREGLSPSVTFPRILGIECVGQVAETTREDLEIGKKVVSIMGEMGRAYDGSYAEYVLLPNDQVYPIETSLSWAELAAVPETYYTALGSLKNLHIKPEDKILVRAATSGVGLAFARLAKAQFPDVHIVGSVRSGSKQFLLKHQAYDDIVIDQDGRLETEEQFDKILELVGPSTIKDSFDHIAPGGIICVTGLLGGQWELKGFNPIEEIKNNSFMTTFHSAQVNQELMDELFDYIDRYQVDVSPRRVFSLEEVPEAHAYIEGKTGFGKVVIINENKKEKYDEKD
;
A
#
# COMPACT_ATOMS: atom_id res chain seq x y z
N MET A 1 -27.13 -15.85 -15.55
CA MET A 1 -25.84 -15.62 -14.90
C MET A 1 -26.07 -14.51 -13.89
N GLU A 2 -25.61 -14.68 -12.69
CA GLU A 2 -25.60 -13.61 -11.69
C GLU A 2 -24.56 -12.56 -12.08
N THR A 3 -24.86 -11.29 -11.81
CA THR A 3 -23.98 -10.15 -12.14
C THR A 3 -23.45 -9.48 -10.88
N MET A 4 -22.35 -8.78 -11.03
CA MET A 4 -21.69 -7.96 -10.02
C MET A 4 -21.41 -6.59 -10.57
N LYS A 5 -21.33 -5.59 -9.74
CA LYS A 5 -20.77 -4.29 -10.08
C LYS A 5 -19.25 -4.38 -10.15
N ALA A 6 -18.64 -3.73 -11.15
CA ALA A 6 -17.20 -3.64 -11.31
C ALA A 6 -16.82 -2.30 -11.96
N ILE A 7 -15.62 -1.84 -11.67
CA ILE A 7 -15.00 -0.68 -12.32
C ILE A 7 -14.09 -1.20 -13.43
N VAL A 8 -14.43 -0.89 -14.66
CA VAL A 8 -13.70 -1.36 -15.85
C VAL A 8 -13.00 -0.19 -16.54
N ILE A 9 -11.77 -0.41 -16.98
CA ILE A 9 -11.01 0.53 -17.80
C ILE A 9 -10.75 -0.08 -19.17
N TYR A 10 -11.03 0.68 -20.24
CA TYR A 10 -10.91 0.24 -21.64
C TYR A 10 -9.70 0.85 -22.36
N GLU A 11 -9.20 1.97 -21.86
CA GLU A 11 -8.03 2.67 -22.40
C GLU A 11 -7.36 3.51 -21.29
N ALA A 12 -6.09 3.76 -21.43
CA ALA A 12 -5.36 4.62 -20.50
C ALA A 12 -5.89 6.05 -20.47
N GLY A 13 -5.86 6.68 -19.29
CA GLY A 13 -6.30 8.06 -19.14
C GLY A 13 -6.46 8.50 -17.70
N GLY A 14 -7.22 9.56 -17.49
CA GLY A 14 -7.57 10.10 -16.18
C GLY A 14 -8.59 9.24 -15.42
N PRO A 15 -8.95 9.67 -14.19
CA PRO A 15 -9.94 8.95 -13.37
C PRO A 15 -11.30 8.71 -14.07
N GLU A 16 -11.67 9.56 -15.00
CA GLU A 16 -12.91 9.44 -15.80
C GLU A 16 -12.96 8.21 -16.72
N LYS A 17 -11.83 7.51 -16.91
CA LYS A 17 -11.75 6.25 -17.67
C LYS A 17 -12.15 5.02 -16.84
N LEU A 18 -12.34 5.18 -15.55
CA LEU A 18 -12.80 4.14 -14.62
C LEU A 18 -14.33 4.10 -14.62
N LEU A 19 -14.91 3.15 -15.35
CA LEU A 19 -16.35 3.07 -15.62
C LEU A 19 -17.02 2.01 -14.76
N LEU A 20 -18.08 2.38 -14.05
CA LEU A 20 -18.92 1.43 -13.32
C LEU A 20 -19.81 0.65 -14.27
N GLU A 21 -19.76 -0.67 -14.23
CA GLU A 21 -20.54 -1.57 -15.08
C GLU A 21 -21.04 -2.79 -14.32
N GLU A 22 -22.12 -3.41 -14.86
CA GLU A 22 -22.54 -4.76 -14.50
C GLU A 22 -21.75 -5.78 -15.32
N ARG A 23 -21.08 -6.71 -14.62
CA ARG A 23 -20.29 -7.79 -15.21
C ARG A 23 -20.77 -9.14 -14.68
N PRO A 24 -20.64 -10.24 -15.44
CA PRO A 24 -20.87 -11.56 -14.88
C PRO A 24 -19.96 -11.82 -13.68
N ILE A 25 -20.48 -12.46 -12.62
CA ILE A 25 -19.62 -12.99 -11.56
C ILE A 25 -18.71 -14.06 -12.19
N PRO A 26 -17.40 -14.04 -11.93
CA PRO A 26 -16.49 -15.05 -12.47
C PRO A 26 -16.86 -16.46 -12.03
N GLU A 27 -16.82 -17.42 -12.95
CA GLU A 27 -17.02 -18.82 -12.63
C GLU A 27 -15.79 -19.41 -11.95
N LEU A 28 -16.00 -20.21 -10.90
CA LEU A 28 -14.92 -20.90 -10.18
C LEU A 28 -14.16 -21.84 -11.14
N GLN A 29 -12.84 -21.82 -11.05
CA GLN A 29 -11.93 -22.66 -11.82
C GLN A 29 -11.07 -23.50 -10.88
N GLU A 30 -10.61 -24.67 -11.36
CA GLU A 30 -9.68 -25.51 -10.61
C GLU A 30 -8.39 -24.75 -10.27
N GLY A 31 -7.96 -24.79 -9.00
CA GLY A 31 -6.79 -24.05 -8.50
C GLY A 31 -7.12 -22.59 -8.11
N TRP A 32 -8.39 -22.19 -8.13
CA TRP A 32 -8.82 -20.82 -7.85
C TRP A 32 -9.84 -20.73 -6.72
N THR A 33 -9.96 -19.53 -6.17
CA THR A 33 -10.91 -19.14 -5.12
C THR A 33 -11.65 -17.88 -5.56
N LEU A 34 -12.97 -17.91 -5.47
CA LEU A 34 -13.82 -16.73 -5.64
C LEU A 34 -13.97 -16.03 -4.29
N VAL A 35 -13.56 -14.78 -4.22
CA VAL A 35 -13.65 -13.94 -3.02
C VAL A 35 -14.76 -12.89 -3.21
N LYS A 36 -15.71 -12.83 -2.27
CA LYS A 36 -16.62 -11.68 -2.14
C LYS A 36 -15.85 -10.53 -1.53
N VAL A 37 -15.58 -9.51 -2.32
CA VAL A 37 -14.78 -8.35 -1.92
C VAL A 37 -15.60 -7.47 -0.97
N ARG A 38 -15.10 -7.25 0.22
CA ARG A 38 -15.69 -6.34 1.22
C ARG A 38 -15.04 -4.97 1.17
N GLY A 39 -13.79 -4.90 0.73
CA GLY A 39 -13.08 -3.65 0.53
C GLY A 39 -11.70 -3.85 -0.09
N PHE A 40 -11.10 -2.75 -0.47
CA PHE A 40 -9.73 -2.70 -1.00
C PHE A 40 -9.14 -1.30 -0.81
N GLY A 41 -7.83 -1.22 -0.78
CA GLY A 41 -7.12 0.05 -0.81
C GLY A 41 -6.78 0.48 -2.23
N ILE A 42 -6.59 1.78 -2.44
CA ILE A 42 -6.04 2.32 -3.69
C ILE A 42 -4.57 2.61 -3.50
N ASN A 43 -3.74 2.21 -4.45
CA ASN A 43 -2.29 2.40 -4.46
C ASN A 43 -1.85 3.17 -5.71
N HIS A 44 -0.67 3.77 -5.68
CA HIS A 44 -0.11 4.45 -6.86
C HIS A 44 0.14 3.49 -8.03
N SER A 45 0.27 2.18 -7.75
CA SER A 45 0.38 1.14 -8.77
C SER A 45 -0.81 1.14 -9.74
N GLU A 46 -2.04 1.25 -9.22
CA GLU A 46 -3.24 1.31 -10.05
C GLU A 46 -3.34 2.64 -10.80
N ILE A 47 -2.86 3.74 -10.20
CA ILE A 47 -2.79 5.04 -10.88
C ILE A 47 -1.84 4.94 -12.08
N PHE A 48 -0.64 4.41 -11.91
CA PHE A 48 0.31 4.18 -13.00
C PHE A 48 -0.26 3.25 -14.08
N THR A 49 -0.97 2.18 -13.68
CA THR A 49 -1.61 1.27 -14.64
C THR A 49 -2.71 1.97 -15.41
N ARG A 50 -3.57 2.73 -14.73
CA ARG A 50 -4.63 3.53 -15.36
C ARG A 50 -4.05 4.53 -16.37
N GLU A 51 -2.92 5.15 -16.08
CA GLU A 51 -2.21 6.10 -16.96
C GLU A 51 -1.45 5.43 -18.12
N GLY A 52 -1.46 4.09 -18.19
CA GLY A 52 -0.77 3.34 -19.24
C GLY A 52 0.74 3.15 -19.01
N LEU A 53 1.22 3.39 -17.79
CA LEU A 53 2.63 3.24 -17.41
C LEU A 53 3.01 1.80 -17.01
N SER A 54 2.07 0.85 -17.12
CA SER A 54 2.27 -0.59 -16.90
C SER A 54 2.18 -1.33 -18.23
N PRO A 55 3.27 -1.48 -19.00
CA PRO A 55 3.22 -1.94 -20.40
C PRO A 55 2.78 -3.41 -20.56
N SER A 56 2.81 -4.20 -19.48
CA SER A 56 2.31 -5.59 -19.48
C SER A 56 0.79 -5.70 -19.35
N VAL A 57 0.10 -4.60 -19.00
CA VAL A 57 -1.36 -4.64 -18.81
C VAL A 57 -2.07 -4.35 -20.12
N THR A 58 -3.02 -5.23 -20.46
CA THR A 58 -3.88 -5.08 -21.63
C THR A 58 -5.29 -4.72 -21.19
N PHE A 59 -5.87 -3.67 -21.78
CA PHE A 59 -7.26 -3.29 -21.58
C PHE A 59 -8.21 -4.03 -22.56
N PRO A 60 -9.49 -4.29 -22.21
CA PRO A 60 -10.15 -3.88 -20.96
C PRO A 60 -9.65 -4.67 -19.74
N ARG A 61 -9.70 -4.03 -18.56
CA ARG A 61 -9.27 -4.61 -17.30
C ARG A 61 -10.08 -4.05 -16.12
N ILE A 62 -10.38 -4.90 -15.14
CA ILE A 62 -10.75 -4.48 -13.78
C ILE A 62 -9.45 -4.36 -13.01
N LEU A 63 -9.11 -3.15 -12.52
CA LEU A 63 -7.89 -2.90 -11.75
C LEU A 63 -8.02 -3.38 -10.30
N GLY A 64 -7.01 -3.10 -9.48
CA GLY A 64 -6.94 -3.42 -8.06
C GLY A 64 -5.98 -4.56 -7.76
N ILE A 65 -4.94 -4.25 -6.97
CA ILE A 65 -3.85 -5.17 -6.62
C ILE A 65 -3.97 -5.73 -5.21
N GLU A 66 -5.00 -5.37 -4.47
CA GLU A 66 -5.27 -5.88 -3.13
C GLU A 66 -6.77 -6.00 -2.87
N CYS A 67 -7.16 -6.92 -2.01
CA CYS A 67 -8.52 -6.98 -1.49
C CYS A 67 -8.58 -7.58 -0.09
N VAL A 68 -9.68 -7.27 0.59
CA VAL A 68 -10.14 -7.94 1.79
C VAL A 68 -11.56 -8.43 1.56
N GLY A 69 -11.88 -9.62 2.05
CA GLY A 69 -13.19 -10.18 1.79
C GLY A 69 -13.44 -11.50 2.49
N GLN A 70 -14.40 -12.22 1.96
CA GLN A 70 -14.80 -13.54 2.43
C GLN A 70 -14.79 -14.52 1.27
N VAL A 71 -14.35 -15.73 1.53
CA VAL A 71 -14.42 -16.83 0.55
C VAL A 71 -15.88 -17.07 0.17
N ALA A 72 -16.21 -16.91 -1.11
CA ALA A 72 -17.53 -17.22 -1.66
C ALA A 72 -17.58 -18.65 -2.18
N GLU A 73 -16.57 -19.04 -2.96
CA GLU A 73 -16.37 -20.39 -3.47
C GLU A 73 -14.88 -20.69 -3.56
N THR A 74 -14.46 -21.94 -3.42
CA THR A 74 -13.06 -22.32 -3.50
C THR A 74 -12.86 -23.77 -3.93
N THR A 75 -11.76 -24.06 -4.60
CA THR A 75 -11.28 -25.43 -4.86
C THR A 75 -10.22 -25.87 -3.84
N ARG A 76 -9.87 -25.01 -2.89
CA ARG A 76 -8.90 -25.27 -1.83
C ARG A 76 -9.58 -25.95 -0.64
N GLU A 77 -9.22 -27.22 -0.36
CA GLU A 77 -9.87 -28.08 0.64
C GLU A 77 -9.72 -27.56 2.09
N ASP A 78 -8.63 -26.86 2.40
CA ASP A 78 -8.32 -26.30 3.73
C ASP A 78 -8.92 -24.90 3.96
N LEU A 79 -9.67 -24.34 3.00
CA LEU A 79 -10.21 -23.00 3.06
C LEU A 79 -11.75 -23.01 3.09
N GLU A 80 -12.33 -22.63 4.23
CA GLU A 80 -13.77 -22.63 4.44
C GLU A 80 -14.47 -21.46 3.75
N ILE A 81 -15.69 -21.70 3.23
CA ILE A 81 -16.59 -20.66 2.72
C ILE A 81 -16.96 -19.72 3.88
N GLY A 82 -16.94 -18.41 3.62
CA GLY A 82 -17.18 -17.36 4.61
C GLY A 82 -15.94 -16.94 5.41
N LYS A 83 -14.82 -17.68 5.31
CA LYS A 83 -13.55 -17.31 5.97
C LYS A 83 -13.11 -15.93 5.53
N LYS A 84 -12.67 -15.06 6.49
CA LYS A 84 -12.02 -13.79 6.18
C LYS A 84 -10.69 -14.04 5.52
N VAL A 85 -10.44 -13.35 4.42
CA VAL A 85 -9.19 -13.47 3.65
C VAL A 85 -8.71 -12.11 3.18
N VAL A 86 -7.40 -12.03 2.95
CA VAL A 86 -6.76 -10.93 2.26
C VAL A 86 -5.99 -11.45 1.05
N SER A 87 -5.79 -10.59 0.06
CA SER A 87 -4.90 -10.86 -1.08
C SER A 87 -4.20 -9.58 -1.49
N ILE A 88 -2.95 -9.69 -1.90
CA ILE A 88 -2.14 -8.58 -2.42
C ILE A 88 -1.27 -9.05 -3.58
N MET A 89 -1.05 -8.18 -4.56
CA MET A 89 -0.15 -8.37 -5.70
C MET A 89 -0.50 -9.60 -6.57
N GLY A 90 0.45 -10.44 -6.91
CA GLY A 90 0.28 -11.69 -7.65
C GLY A 90 -0.33 -11.54 -9.04
N GLU A 91 -0.11 -10.42 -9.71
CA GLU A 91 -0.68 -10.06 -11.02
C GLU A 91 -2.20 -9.77 -11.01
N MET A 92 -2.83 -9.68 -9.83
CA MET A 92 -4.21 -9.22 -9.66
C MET A 92 -4.37 -7.78 -10.21
N GLY A 93 -5.38 -7.54 -11.04
CA GLY A 93 -5.61 -6.27 -11.73
C GLY A 93 -4.63 -5.97 -12.87
N ARG A 94 -3.77 -6.93 -13.23
CA ARG A 94 -2.76 -6.83 -14.30
C ARG A 94 -2.93 -7.93 -15.33
N ALA A 95 -2.48 -9.16 -15.04
CA ALA A 95 -2.65 -10.29 -15.95
C ALA A 95 -4.08 -10.82 -15.99
N TYR A 96 -4.80 -10.71 -14.89
CA TYR A 96 -6.22 -11.05 -14.75
C TYR A 96 -6.96 -9.94 -13.99
N ASP A 97 -8.30 -10.00 -13.98
CA ASP A 97 -9.14 -8.96 -13.39
C ASP A 97 -8.92 -8.86 -11.87
N GLY A 98 -8.90 -7.64 -11.36
CA GLY A 98 -8.58 -7.30 -9.98
C GLY A 98 -9.78 -7.00 -9.10
N SER A 99 -9.49 -6.36 -7.99
CA SER A 99 -10.43 -6.18 -6.87
C SER A 99 -11.40 -5.02 -7.00
N TYR A 100 -11.33 -4.20 -8.04
CA TYR A 100 -12.28 -3.09 -8.22
C TYR A 100 -13.67 -3.58 -8.64
N ALA A 101 -14.19 -4.54 -7.88
CA ALA A 101 -15.47 -5.23 -8.12
C ALA A 101 -16.05 -5.78 -6.82
N GLU A 102 -17.28 -6.30 -6.87
CA GLU A 102 -17.91 -6.99 -5.73
C GLU A 102 -17.36 -8.41 -5.53
N TYR A 103 -16.80 -9.02 -6.57
CA TYR A 103 -16.14 -10.33 -6.50
C TYR A 103 -14.83 -10.30 -7.31
N VAL A 104 -13.88 -11.10 -6.87
CA VAL A 104 -12.62 -11.33 -7.58
C VAL A 104 -12.27 -12.81 -7.55
N LEU A 105 -11.79 -13.34 -8.67
CA LEU A 105 -11.31 -14.73 -8.78
C LEU A 105 -9.79 -14.72 -8.68
N LEU A 106 -9.25 -15.48 -7.73
CA LEU A 106 -7.83 -15.45 -7.36
C LEU A 106 -7.23 -16.87 -7.37
N PRO A 107 -5.96 -17.04 -7.78
CA PRO A 107 -5.22 -18.29 -7.55
C PRO A 107 -5.23 -18.67 -6.06
N ASN A 108 -5.37 -19.94 -5.75
CA ASN A 108 -5.47 -20.43 -4.38
C ASN A 108 -4.27 -20.04 -3.49
N ASP A 109 -3.08 -19.96 -4.05
CA ASP A 109 -1.84 -19.58 -3.37
C ASP A 109 -1.71 -18.06 -3.10
N GLN A 110 -2.61 -17.27 -3.65
CA GLN A 110 -2.69 -15.82 -3.42
C GLN A 110 -3.82 -15.42 -2.48
N VAL A 111 -4.48 -16.38 -1.85
CA VAL A 111 -5.55 -16.14 -0.87
C VAL A 111 -5.05 -16.49 0.53
N TYR A 112 -4.93 -15.48 1.37
CA TYR A 112 -4.36 -15.57 2.72
C TYR A 112 -5.48 -15.49 3.76
N PRO A 113 -5.86 -16.61 4.41
CA PRO A 113 -6.83 -16.59 5.51
C PRO A 113 -6.27 -15.84 6.71
N ILE A 114 -7.11 -15.07 7.37
CA ILE A 114 -6.76 -14.26 8.54
C ILE A 114 -7.79 -14.37 9.65
N GLU A 115 -7.33 -14.07 10.88
CA GLU A 115 -8.18 -13.81 12.05
C GLU A 115 -7.95 -12.39 12.52
N THR A 116 -8.99 -11.57 12.58
CA THR A 116 -8.90 -10.18 13.02
C THR A 116 -10.24 -9.63 13.48
N SER A 117 -10.20 -8.74 14.46
CA SER A 117 -11.34 -7.96 14.94
C SER A 117 -11.50 -6.62 14.20
N LEU A 118 -10.58 -6.26 13.29
CA LEU A 118 -10.68 -5.02 12.53
C LEU A 118 -11.98 -4.94 11.74
N SER A 119 -12.57 -3.76 11.70
CA SER A 119 -13.67 -3.44 10.79
C SER A 119 -13.22 -3.57 9.33
N TRP A 120 -14.15 -3.74 8.39
CA TRP A 120 -13.79 -3.84 6.97
C TRP A 120 -13.02 -2.62 6.45
N ALA A 121 -13.33 -1.43 6.95
CA ALA A 121 -12.64 -0.21 6.55
C ALA A 121 -11.18 -0.18 7.06
N GLU A 122 -10.94 -0.56 8.30
CA GLU A 122 -9.60 -0.70 8.87
C GLU A 122 -8.84 -1.82 8.15
N LEU A 123 -9.49 -2.97 7.98
CA LEU A 123 -8.88 -4.11 7.31
C LEU A 123 -8.48 -3.79 5.86
N ALA A 124 -9.33 -3.06 5.10
CA ALA A 124 -9.02 -2.64 3.73
C ALA A 124 -7.81 -1.69 3.62
N ALA A 125 -7.41 -1.05 4.72
CA ALA A 125 -6.22 -0.20 4.75
C ALA A 125 -4.91 -0.98 4.94
N VAL A 126 -4.99 -2.25 5.38
CA VAL A 126 -3.84 -3.02 5.86
C VAL A 126 -3.03 -3.69 4.74
N PRO A 127 -3.60 -4.50 3.80
CA PRO A 127 -2.85 -5.53 3.10
C PRO A 127 -1.58 -5.01 2.43
N GLU A 128 -1.66 -4.33 1.30
CA GLU A 128 -0.47 -3.87 0.56
C GLU A 128 0.36 -2.85 1.37
N THR A 129 -0.33 -1.91 2.00
CA THR A 129 0.32 -0.76 2.64
C THR A 129 1.11 -1.15 3.89
N TYR A 130 0.50 -1.91 4.81
CA TYR A 130 1.18 -2.31 6.06
C TYR A 130 2.10 -3.50 5.86
N TYR A 131 1.81 -4.41 4.90
CA TYR A 131 2.73 -5.47 4.52
C TYR A 131 4.06 -4.90 4.00
N THR A 132 3.97 -3.92 3.10
CA THR A 132 5.12 -3.19 2.58
C THR A 132 5.87 -2.43 3.68
N ALA A 133 5.13 -1.77 4.57
CA ALA A 133 5.71 -1.02 5.68
C ALA A 133 6.43 -1.94 6.69
N LEU A 134 5.83 -3.08 7.05
CA LEU A 134 6.43 -4.05 7.99
C LEU A 134 7.69 -4.69 7.40
N GLY A 135 7.64 -5.11 6.13
CA GLY A 135 8.82 -5.67 5.46
C GLY A 135 9.98 -4.67 5.38
N SER A 136 9.67 -3.40 5.10
CA SER A 136 10.67 -2.33 5.10
C SER A 136 11.23 -2.07 6.51
N LEU A 137 10.38 -2.10 7.52
CA LEU A 137 10.77 -1.93 8.93
C LEU A 137 11.75 -3.04 9.36
N LYS A 138 11.46 -4.30 8.99
CA LYS A 138 12.36 -5.45 9.26
C LYS A 138 13.72 -5.27 8.57
N ASN A 139 13.73 -4.83 7.30
CA ASN A 139 14.97 -4.64 6.54
C ASN A 139 15.82 -3.46 7.02
N LEU A 140 15.23 -2.49 7.72
CA LEU A 140 15.95 -1.38 8.32
C LEU A 140 16.63 -1.73 9.64
N HIS A 141 16.29 -2.87 10.28
CA HIS A 141 16.86 -3.29 11.57
C HIS A 141 16.86 -2.16 12.61
N ILE A 142 15.70 -1.55 12.83
CA ILE A 142 15.53 -0.37 13.69
C ILE A 142 15.90 -0.67 15.13
N LYS A 143 16.56 0.29 15.77
CA LYS A 143 16.87 0.31 17.20
C LYS A 143 16.16 1.49 17.88
N PRO A 144 15.90 1.42 19.19
CA PRO A 144 15.20 2.51 19.90
C PRO A 144 15.84 3.89 19.77
N GLU A 145 17.18 3.94 19.66
CA GLU A 145 17.96 5.17 19.58
C GLU A 145 18.13 5.72 18.14
N ASP A 146 17.66 5.00 17.12
CA ASP A 146 17.85 5.41 15.74
C ASP A 146 17.06 6.70 15.41
N LYS A 147 17.68 7.55 14.61
CA LYS A 147 17.01 8.66 13.92
C LYS A 147 16.63 8.23 12.52
N ILE A 148 15.35 8.26 12.22
CA ILE A 148 14.77 7.70 10.99
C ILE A 148 14.26 8.82 10.09
N LEU A 149 14.61 8.78 8.80
CA LEU A 149 13.97 9.59 7.78
C LEU A 149 12.96 8.74 6.98
N VAL A 150 11.76 9.27 6.78
CA VAL A 150 10.77 8.72 5.86
C VAL A 150 10.58 9.71 4.71
N ARG A 151 11.08 9.37 3.51
CA ARG A 151 10.84 10.19 2.30
C ARG A 151 9.45 9.91 1.75
N ALA A 152 8.75 10.97 1.32
CA ALA A 152 7.32 10.94 0.98
C ALA A 152 6.42 10.53 2.17
N ALA A 153 6.63 11.15 3.30
CA ALA A 153 5.97 10.87 4.59
C ALA A 153 4.43 10.94 4.56
N THR A 154 3.84 11.67 3.62
CA THR A 154 2.38 11.78 3.46
C THR A 154 1.76 10.63 2.69
N SER A 155 2.55 9.69 2.15
CA SER A 155 2.03 8.50 1.46
C SER A 155 1.41 7.49 2.43
N GLY A 156 0.61 6.57 1.91
CA GLY A 156 0.03 5.48 2.71
C GLY A 156 1.10 4.65 3.41
N VAL A 157 2.13 4.21 2.67
CA VAL A 157 3.24 3.40 3.23
C VAL A 157 4.08 4.20 4.22
N GLY A 158 4.34 5.50 3.96
CA GLY A 158 5.10 6.34 4.88
C GLY A 158 4.42 6.48 6.24
N LEU A 159 3.11 6.72 6.24
CA LEU A 159 2.32 6.80 7.49
C LEU A 159 2.23 5.44 8.20
N ALA A 160 1.98 4.36 7.46
CA ALA A 160 1.92 3.02 8.03
C ALA A 160 3.25 2.65 8.69
N PHE A 161 4.38 2.91 8.03
CA PHE A 161 5.71 2.68 8.58
C PHE A 161 5.94 3.47 9.88
N ALA A 162 5.62 4.76 9.89
CA ALA A 162 5.81 5.59 11.08
C ALA A 162 4.94 5.10 12.26
N ARG A 163 3.69 4.69 11.99
CA ARG A 163 2.80 4.09 12.99
C ARG A 163 3.34 2.77 13.54
N LEU A 164 3.80 1.85 12.67
CA LEU A 164 4.41 0.60 13.09
C LEU A 164 5.68 0.85 13.93
N ALA A 165 6.58 1.70 13.44
CA ALA A 165 7.82 2.01 14.14
C ALA A 165 7.59 2.62 15.54
N LYS A 166 6.69 3.61 15.65
CA LYS A 166 6.34 4.23 16.93
C LYS A 166 5.62 3.28 17.88
N ALA A 167 4.81 2.36 17.36
CA ALA A 167 4.09 1.38 18.19
C ALA A 167 5.06 0.42 18.89
N GLN A 168 6.12 -0.02 18.21
CA GLN A 168 7.14 -0.91 18.79
C GLN A 168 8.23 -0.13 19.54
N PHE A 169 8.62 1.04 19.04
CA PHE A 169 9.70 1.88 19.56
C PHE A 169 9.17 3.29 19.85
N PRO A 170 8.46 3.53 20.94
CA PRO A 170 7.81 4.82 21.22
C PRO A 170 8.76 6.02 21.23
N ASP A 171 10.01 5.80 21.63
CA ASP A 171 11.04 6.84 21.75
C ASP A 171 11.87 7.06 20.47
N VAL A 172 11.69 6.23 19.44
CA VAL A 172 12.41 6.39 18.16
C VAL A 172 12.08 7.75 17.53
N HIS A 173 13.11 8.45 17.03
CA HIS A 173 12.91 9.77 16.42
C HIS A 173 12.66 9.65 14.92
N ILE A 174 11.47 10.03 14.46
CA ILE A 174 11.06 9.89 13.06
C ILE A 174 10.86 11.27 12.42
N VAL A 175 11.63 11.54 11.38
CA VAL A 175 11.53 12.75 10.55
C VAL A 175 10.83 12.41 9.24
N GLY A 176 9.80 13.15 8.90
CA GLY A 176 9.06 12.97 7.65
C GLY A 176 9.43 14.00 6.59
N SER A 177 9.69 13.61 5.34
CA SER A 177 9.86 14.59 4.28
C SER A 177 8.57 14.90 3.53
N VAL A 178 8.40 16.16 3.14
CA VAL A 178 7.29 16.67 2.32
C VAL A 178 7.78 17.61 1.23
N ARG A 179 7.13 17.57 0.06
CA ARG A 179 7.52 18.43 -1.09
C ARG A 179 7.27 19.93 -0.90
N SER A 180 6.43 20.29 0.06
CA SER A 180 6.13 21.71 0.31
C SER A 180 5.62 21.91 1.74
N GLY A 181 5.85 23.12 2.27
CA GLY A 181 5.38 23.51 3.61
C GLY A 181 3.86 23.42 3.78
N SER A 182 3.09 23.48 2.69
CA SER A 182 1.62 23.33 2.75
C SER A 182 1.16 21.94 3.21
N LYS A 183 2.02 20.91 3.14
CA LYS A 183 1.71 19.57 3.63
C LYS A 183 2.24 19.29 5.05
N GLN A 184 3.03 20.17 5.65
CA GLN A 184 3.57 19.97 7.00
C GLN A 184 2.46 19.80 8.03
N PHE A 185 1.37 20.59 7.93
CA PHE A 185 0.27 20.49 8.86
C PHE A 185 -0.45 19.13 8.82
N LEU A 186 -0.38 18.41 7.69
CA LEU A 186 -0.98 17.08 7.54
C LEU A 186 -0.27 16.03 8.40
N LEU A 187 1.03 16.19 8.62
CA LEU A 187 1.83 15.29 9.44
C LEU A 187 1.82 15.68 10.91
N LYS A 188 1.43 16.90 11.23
CA LYS A 188 1.28 17.37 12.60
C LYS A 188 0.22 16.50 13.31
N HIS A 189 0.59 15.88 14.40
CA HIS A 189 -0.22 14.91 15.15
C HIS A 189 -0.29 13.50 14.54
N GLN A 190 0.53 13.22 13.53
CA GLN A 190 0.82 11.85 13.10
C GLN A 190 2.05 11.31 13.85
N ALA A 191 2.53 10.13 13.48
CA ALA A 191 3.65 9.46 14.13
C ALA A 191 5.04 10.04 13.77
N TYR A 192 5.13 11.32 13.41
CA TYR A 192 6.37 12.02 13.08
C TYR A 192 6.72 13.05 14.16
N ASP A 193 7.99 13.11 14.54
CA ASP A 193 8.50 14.07 15.51
C ASP A 193 8.87 15.39 14.83
N ASP A 194 9.54 15.33 13.66
CA ASP A 194 9.94 16.48 12.86
C ASP A 194 9.61 16.30 11.38
N ILE A 195 9.69 17.42 10.64
CA ILE A 195 9.38 17.48 9.22
C ILE A 195 10.44 18.29 8.49
N VAL A 196 10.97 17.73 7.39
CA VAL A 196 11.89 18.41 6.49
C VAL A 196 11.26 18.63 5.11
N ILE A 197 11.68 19.66 4.41
CA ILE A 197 11.27 19.90 3.02
C ILE A 197 12.15 19.07 2.09
N ASP A 198 11.54 18.43 1.11
CA ASP A 198 12.18 17.74 0.00
C ASP A 198 11.82 18.50 -1.28
N GLN A 199 12.66 19.46 -1.63
CA GLN A 199 12.44 20.30 -2.79
C GLN A 199 13.22 19.75 -3.98
N ASP A 200 12.51 19.41 -5.05
CA ASP A 200 13.09 18.89 -6.29
C ASP A 200 14.04 17.69 -6.09
N GLY A 201 13.69 16.82 -5.12
CA GLY A 201 14.45 15.63 -4.80
C GLY A 201 15.68 15.88 -3.91
N ARG A 202 15.78 17.05 -3.29
CA ARG A 202 16.80 17.42 -2.32
C ARG A 202 16.20 17.80 -0.98
N LEU A 203 16.76 17.25 0.07
CA LEU A 203 16.36 17.57 1.44
C LEU A 203 16.96 18.92 1.87
N GLU A 204 16.14 19.81 2.39
CA GLU A 204 16.56 21.10 2.96
C GLU A 204 17.02 20.92 4.42
N THR A 205 18.05 20.11 4.63
CA THR A 205 18.64 19.87 5.96
C THR A 205 20.09 19.41 5.81
N GLU A 206 20.90 19.62 6.88
CA GLU A 206 22.25 19.06 6.99
C GLU A 206 22.28 17.83 7.93
N GLU A 207 21.10 17.38 8.39
CA GLU A 207 21.01 16.27 9.33
C GLU A 207 21.35 14.94 8.65
N GLN A 208 21.89 14.03 9.46
CA GLN A 208 22.11 12.64 9.07
C GLN A 208 21.18 11.71 9.82
N PHE A 209 20.82 10.59 9.19
CA PHE A 209 19.84 9.62 9.67
C PHE A 209 20.47 8.23 9.74
N ASP A 210 20.17 7.50 10.80
CA ASP A 210 20.64 6.10 10.96
C ASP A 210 19.89 5.17 10.00
N LYS A 211 18.63 5.48 9.71
CA LYS A 211 17.74 4.72 8.83
C LYS A 211 16.98 5.65 7.88
N ILE A 212 16.86 5.25 6.64
CA ILE A 212 16.04 5.97 5.65
C ILE A 212 15.09 5.00 4.96
N LEU A 213 13.79 5.26 5.08
CA LEU A 213 12.78 4.66 4.23
C LEU A 213 12.62 5.52 2.98
N GLU A 214 13.06 5.00 1.83
CA GLU A 214 13.04 5.70 0.55
C GLU A 214 11.82 5.25 -0.29
N LEU A 215 10.80 6.11 -0.36
CA LEU A 215 9.56 5.83 -1.10
C LEU A 215 9.46 6.59 -2.43
N VAL A 216 10.33 7.58 -2.65
CA VAL A 216 10.39 8.32 -3.91
C VAL A 216 11.16 7.52 -4.96
N GLY A 217 12.27 6.90 -4.57
CA GLY A 217 13.00 5.94 -5.38
C GLY A 217 14.20 6.53 -6.14
N PRO A 218 14.50 6.04 -7.36
CA PRO A 218 15.73 6.37 -8.07
C PRO A 218 16.03 7.86 -8.25
N SER A 219 15.00 8.71 -8.31
CA SER A 219 15.19 10.15 -8.47
C SER A 219 15.80 10.86 -7.26
N THR A 220 15.74 10.23 -6.07
CA THR A 220 16.17 10.84 -4.79
C THR A 220 17.25 10.02 -4.07
N ILE A 221 17.56 8.81 -4.52
CA ILE A 221 18.44 7.89 -3.80
C ILE A 221 19.86 8.46 -3.57
N LYS A 222 20.40 9.23 -4.49
CA LYS A 222 21.72 9.86 -4.34
C LYS A 222 21.73 10.89 -3.22
N ASP A 223 20.69 11.71 -3.15
CA ASP A 223 20.48 12.67 -2.06
C ASP A 223 20.26 11.95 -0.72
N SER A 224 19.55 10.82 -0.71
CA SER A 224 19.42 9.98 0.50
C SER A 224 20.78 9.48 1.01
N PHE A 225 21.74 9.15 0.11
CA PHE A 225 23.11 8.82 0.52
C PHE A 225 23.92 10.01 1.05
N ASP A 226 23.58 11.23 0.70
CA ASP A 226 24.19 12.42 1.28
C ASP A 226 23.77 12.64 2.74
N HIS A 227 22.62 12.10 3.13
CA HIS A 227 22.03 12.24 4.45
C HIS A 227 22.09 10.97 5.33
N ILE A 228 22.75 9.90 4.89
CA ILE A 228 22.88 8.68 5.68
C ILE A 228 24.06 8.77 6.67
N ALA A 229 23.82 8.41 7.92
CA ALA A 229 24.85 8.32 8.95
C ALA A 229 25.82 7.16 8.68
N PRO A 230 27.05 7.18 9.26
CA PRO A 230 27.99 6.08 9.13
C PRO A 230 27.41 4.73 9.58
N GLY A 231 27.46 3.73 8.68
CA GLY A 231 26.88 2.40 8.91
C GLY A 231 25.35 2.34 8.86
N GLY A 232 24.70 3.44 8.46
CA GLY A 232 23.24 3.49 8.33
C GLY A 232 22.67 2.64 7.20
N ILE A 233 21.35 2.47 7.17
CA ILE A 233 20.65 1.62 6.19
C ILE A 233 19.60 2.43 5.46
N ILE A 234 19.60 2.35 4.12
CA ILE A 234 18.53 2.88 3.26
C ILE A 234 17.71 1.70 2.72
N CYS A 235 16.41 1.67 2.99
CA CYS A 235 15.48 0.72 2.37
C CYS A 235 14.71 1.42 1.25
N VAL A 236 15.01 1.05 0.01
CA VAL A 236 14.33 1.57 -1.18
C VAL A 236 13.12 0.69 -1.46
N THR A 237 11.93 1.23 -1.26
CA THR A 237 10.68 0.46 -1.35
C THR A 237 9.68 1.07 -2.33
N GLY A 238 9.74 2.40 -2.55
CA GLY A 238 8.79 3.11 -3.40
C GLY A 238 9.36 3.62 -4.72
N LEU A 239 8.46 3.98 -5.64
CA LEU A 239 8.75 4.56 -6.95
C LEU A 239 7.89 5.80 -7.22
N LEU A 240 7.52 6.52 -6.16
CA LEU A 240 6.63 7.69 -6.24
C LEU A 240 7.20 8.85 -7.08
N GLY A 241 8.53 8.84 -7.33
CA GLY A 241 9.20 9.77 -8.24
C GLY A 241 8.98 9.48 -9.73
N GLY A 242 8.29 8.38 -10.07
CA GLY A 242 8.00 7.99 -11.46
C GLY A 242 9.24 7.60 -12.28
N GLN A 243 10.35 7.31 -11.62
CA GLN A 243 11.57 6.83 -12.25
C GLN A 243 11.83 5.38 -11.81
N TRP A 244 11.94 4.47 -12.78
CA TRP A 244 12.04 3.02 -12.54
C TRP A 244 13.46 2.51 -12.39
N GLU A 245 14.45 3.24 -12.90
CA GLU A 245 15.84 2.82 -12.96
C GLU A 245 16.78 3.88 -12.39
N LEU A 246 17.82 3.43 -11.69
CA LEU A 246 18.91 4.25 -11.20
C LEU A 246 20.05 4.24 -12.22
N LYS A 247 20.04 5.18 -13.17
CA LYS A 247 21.06 5.28 -14.23
C LYS A 247 22.34 5.95 -13.72
N GLY A 248 23.49 5.45 -14.17
CA GLY A 248 24.79 6.03 -13.86
C GLY A 248 25.13 6.00 -12.37
N PHE A 249 24.72 4.93 -11.66
CA PHE A 249 25.04 4.73 -10.26
C PHE A 249 26.32 3.88 -10.10
N ASN A 250 27.35 4.51 -9.51
CA ASN A 250 28.59 3.82 -9.14
C ASN A 250 28.56 3.48 -7.63
N PRO A 251 28.36 2.21 -7.23
CA PRO A 251 28.19 1.86 -5.82
C PRO A 251 29.37 2.26 -4.93
N ILE A 252 30.59 2.26 -5.47
CA ILE A 252 31.80 2.60 -4.70
C ILE A 252 31.86 4.09 -4.36
N GLU A 253 31.36 4.94 -5.23
CA GLU A 253 31.38 6.39 -5.05
C GLU A 253 30.10 6.93 -4.39
N GLU A 254 28.96 6.28 -4.67
CA GLU A 254 27.65 6.80 -4.31
C GLU A 254 27.13 6.26 -2.98
N ILE A 255 27.49 5.01 -2.60
CA ILE A 255 27.18 4.47 -1.27
C ILE A 255 28.17 5.07 -0.26
N LYS A 256 27.74 6.13 0.42
CA LYS A 256 28.59 6.91 1.33
C LYS A 256 28.63 6.31 2.74
N ASN A 257 29.62 6.75 3.53
CA ASN A 257 29.70 6.49 4.96
C ASN A 257 29.71 5.01 5.39
N ASN A 258 30.18 4.10 4.50
CA ASN A 258 30.10 2.63 4.74
C ASN A 258 28.67 2.17 5.08
N SER A 259 27.66 2.82 4.49
CA SER A 259 26.26 2.52 4.69
C SER A 259 25.79 1.31 3.86
N PHE A 260 24.54 0.93 4.04
CA PHE A 260 23.92 -0.19 3.35
C PHE A 260 22.71 0.26 2.56
N MET A 261 22.45 -0.38 1.43
CA MET A 261 21.21 -0.27 0.68
C MET A 261 20.50 -1.60 0.64
N THR A 262 19.24 -1.61 0.97
CA THR A 262 18.36 -2.77 0.88
C THR A 262 17.05 -2.39 0.21
N THR A 263 16.22 -3.36 -0.08
CA THR A 263 14.88 -3.14 -0.64
C THR A 263 13.90 -4.13 -0.02
N PHE A 264 12.63 -3.75 0.05
CA PHE A 264 11.53 -4.69 0.26
C PHE A 264 10.60 -4.66 -0.96
N HIS A 265 10.28 -5.81 -1.48
CA HIS A 265 9.42 -5.97 -2.64
C HIS A 265 8.18 -6.78 -2.26
N SER A 266 7.02 -6.12 -2.22
CA SER A 266 5.74 -6.70 -1.76
C SER A 266 5.14 -7.78 -2.68
N ALA A 267 5.74 -8.04 -3.84
CA ALA A 267 5.27 -9.13 -4.72
C ALA A 267 5.61 -10.53 -4.22
N GLN A 268 6.52 -10.66 -3.25
CA GLN A 268 6.87 -11.94 -2.62
C GLN A 268 6.04 -12.14 -1.36
N VAL A 269 4.74 -12.37 -1.54
CA VAL A 269 3.80 -12.55 -0.43
C VAL A 269 3.86 -13.97 0.12
N ASN A 270 3.78 -14.11 1.43
CA ASN A 270 3.65 -15.39 2.10
C ASN A 270 2.76 -15.27 3.36
N GLN A 271 2.15 -16.37 3.76
CA GLN A 271 1.26 -16.42 4.92
C GLN A 271 1.98 -16.05 6.22
N GLU A 272 3.23 -16.48 6.40
CA GLU A 272 3.98 -16.24 7.64
C GLU A 272 4.14 -14.74 7.93
N LEU A 273 4.56 -13.95 6.93
CA LEU A 273 4.68 -12.50 7.11
C LEU A 273 3.31 -11.81 7.22
N MET A 274 2.27 -12.39 6.60
CA MET A 274 0.90 -11.89 6.75
C MET A 274 0.39 -12.12 8.19
N ASP A 275 0.60 -13.29 8.75
CA ASP A 275 0.25 -13.61 10.14
C ASP A 275 1.04 -12.71 11.11
N GLU A 276 2.35 -12.56 10.89
CA GLU A 276 3.19 -11.64 11.67
C GLU A 276 2.66 -10.21 11.65
N LEU A 277 2.17 -9.74 10.50
CA LEU A 277 1.59 -8.40 10.36
C LEU A 277 0.35 -8.21 11.25
N PHE A 278 -0.59 -9.15 11.20
CA PHE A 278 -1.80 -9.06 12.02
C PHE A 278 -1.50 -9.22 13.51
N ASP A 279 -0.58 -10.13 13.88
CA ASP A 279 -0.09 -10.27 15.24
C ASP A 279 0.61 -8.99 15.74
N TYR A 280 1.36 -8.32 14.86
CA TYR A 280 2.01 -7.05 15.18
C TYR A 280 0.99 -5.94 15.44
N ILE A 281 0.00 -5.80 14.55
CA ILE A 281 -1.08 -4.81 14.68
C ILE A 281 -1.83 -5.00 16.00
N ASP A 282 -2.19 -6.24 16.33
CA ASP A 282 -2.91 -6.56 17.57
C ASP A 282 -2.02 -6.35 18.81
N ARG A 283 -0.80 -6.88 18.81
CA ARG A 283 0.13 -6.78 19.94
C ARG A 283 0.45 -5.35 20.34
N TYR A 284 0.70 -4.49 19.36
CA TYR A 284 1.09 -3.11 19.59
C TYR A 284 -0.07 -2.11 19.46
N GLN A 285 -1.30 -2.59 19.25
CA GLN A 285 -2.51 -1.79 19.08
C GLN A 285 -2.32 -0.66 18.05
N VAL A 286 -1.80 -1.03 16.88
CA VAL A 286 -1.47 -0.07 15.82
C VAL A 286 -2.74 0.54 15.25
N ASP A 287 -2.82 1.86 15.21
CA ASP A 287 -3.90 2.56 14.50
C ASP A 287 -3.77 2.37 12.98
N VAL A 288 -4.61 1.53 12.42
CA VAL A 288 -4.67 1.24 10.97
C VAL A 288 -5.79 1.98 10.26
N SER A 289 -6.45 2.94 10.92
CA SER A 289 -7.57 3.69 10.36
C SER A 289 -7.20 4.31 9.01
N PRO A 290 -8.03 4.12 7.97
CA PRO A 290 -7.84 4.77 6.68
C PRO A 290 -8.08 6.28 6.81
N ARG A 291 -7.44 7.04 5.95
CA ARG A 291 -7.65 8.49 5.88
C ARG A 291 -9.02 8.84 5.34
N ARG A 292 -9.48 8.06 4.36
CA ARG A 292 -10.77 8.30 3.70
C ARG A 292 -11.37 6.98 3.20
N VAL A 293 -12.68 6.89 3.30
CA VAL A 293 -13.47 5.74 2.85
C VAL A 293 -14.39 6.22 1.74
N PHE A 294 -14.45 5.47 0.64
CA PHE A 294 -15.33 5.70 -0.49
C PHE A 294 -16.12 4.42 -0.81
N SER A 295 -17.18 4.53 -1.57
CA SER A 295 -17.90 3.40 -2.15
C SER A 295 -17.28 2.96 -3.48
N LEU A 296 -17.70 1.79 -4.01
CA LEU A 296 -17.25 1.31 -5.31
C LEU A 296 -17.57 2.30 -6.44
N GLU A 297 -18.74 2.92 -6.39
CA GLU A 297 -19.18 3.93 -7.35
C GLU A 297 -18.30 5.18 -7.36
N GLU A 298 -17.60 5.46 -6.24
CA GLU A 298 -16.75 6.64 -6.04
C GLU A 298 -15.25 6.36 -6.32
N VAL A 299 -14.90 5.22 -6.96
CA VAL A 299 -13.50 4.89 -7.29
C VAL A 299 -12.82 5.98 -8.15
N PRO A 300 -13.48 6.58 -9.16
CA PRO A 300 -12.88 7.70 -9.92
C PRO A 300 -12.52 8.89 -9.02
N GLU A 301 -13.41 9.26 -8.09
CA GLU A 301 -13.20 10.34 -7.12
C GLU A 301 -12.09 10.02 -6.14
N ALA A 302 -11.97 8.75 -5.72
CA ALA A 302 -10.90 8.30 -4.85
C ALA A 302 -9.52 8.39 -5.52
N HIS A 303 -9.40 8.04 -6.81
CA HIS A 303 -8.20 8.25 -7.62
C HIS A 303 -7.85 9.75 -7.71
N ALA A 304 -8.82 10.58 -8.09
CA ALA A 304 -8.65 12.03 -8.17
C ALA A 304 -8.23 12.66 -6.81
N TYR A 305 -8.73 12.13 -5.70
CA TYR A 305 -8.32 12.58 -4.36
C TYR A 305 -6.85 12.29 -4.08
N ILE A 306 -6.35 11.09 -4.42
CA ILE A 306 -4.95 10.69 -4.18
C ILE A 306 -3.99 11.56 -5.02
N GLU A 307 -4.34 11.81 -6.29
CA GLU A 307 -3.55 12.64 -7.20
C GLU A 307 -3.60 14.13 -6.85
N GLY A 308 -4.62 14.54 -6.11
CA GLY A 308 -4.83 15.92 -5.72
C GLY A 308 -3.78 16.46 -4.73
N LYS A 309 -3.73 17.80 -4.62
CA LYS A 309 -2.80 18.50 -3.71
C LYS A 309 -3.02 18.17 -2.23
N THR A 310 -4.22 17.72 -1.88
CA THR A 310 -4.62 17.35 -0.50
C THR A 310 -4.56 15.85 -0.24
N GLY A 311 -4.16 15.05 -1.23
CA GLY A 311 -3.98 13.61 -1.11
C GLY A 311 -3.00 13.26 0.01
N PHE A 312 -3.43 12.39 0.94
CA PHE A 312 -2.72 12.07 2.17
C PHE A 312 -3.19 10.72 2.72
N GLY A 313 -2.24 9.89 3.11
CA GLY A 313 -2.52 8.61 3.78
C GLY A 313 -3.21 7.56 2.90
N LYS A 314 -3.73 6.52 3.54
CA LYS A 314 -4.41 5.41 2.84
C LYS A 314 -5.87 5.76 2.57
N VAL A 315 -6.29 5.52 1.34
CA VAL A 315 -7.66 5.62 0.87
C VAL A 315 -8.18 4.22 0.58
N VAL A 316 -9.40 3.94 1.04
CA VAL A 316 -10.03 2.63 0.86
C VAL A 316 -11.41 2.75 0.23
N ILE A 317 -11.81 1.69 -0.43
CA ILE A 317 -13.16 1.47 -0.96
C ILE A 317 -13.81 0.36 -0.13
N ILE A 318 -15.08 0.54 0.20
CA ILE A 318 -15.89 -0.47 0.90
C ILE A 318 -17.12 -0.84 0.06
N ASN A 319 -17.24 -2.12 -0.18
CA ASN A 319 -18.39 -2.74 -0.84
C ASN A 319 -19.46 -3.12 0.21
N GLU A 320 -20.15 -2.14 0.77
CA GLU A 320 -21.27 -2.39 1.66
C GLU A 320 -22.58 -2.46 0.87
N ASN A 321 -23.31 -3.57 0.99
CA ASN A 321 -24.72 -3.60 0.63
C ASN A 321 -25.50 -2.71 1.62
N LYS A 322 -26.33 -1.80 1.10
CA LYS A 322 -27.18 -0.93 1.93
C LYS A 322 -28.10 -1.69 2.89
N LYS A 323 -28.27 -3.01 2.74
CA LYS A 323 -29.03 -3.87 3.66
C LYS A 323 -28.23 -4.30 4.90
N GLU A 324 -26.91 -4.42 4.84
CA GLU A 324 -26.08 -4.88 5.98
C GLU A 324 -25.84 -3.76 7.02
N LYS A 325 -26.10 -2.50 6.67
CA LYS A 325 -26.04 -1.35 7.61
C LYS A 325 -27.06 -1.38 8.77
N TYR A 326 -28.07 -2.23 8.70
CA TYR A 326 -29.14 -2.32 9.71
C TYR A 326 -28.99 -3.51 10.64
N ASP A 327 -28.19 -4.53 10.30
CA ASP A 327 -28.05 -5.76 11.10
C ASP A 327 -26.88 -5.71 12.11
N GLU A 328 -25.99 -4.73 12.07
CA GLU A 328 -24.88 -4.54 13.04
C GLU A 328 -25.26 -3.62 14.24
N LYS A 329 -26.52 -3.28 14.41
CA LYS A 329 -27.01 -2.39 15.50
C LYS A 329 -28.01 -3.05 16.47
N ASP A 330 -28.05 -4.38 16.55
CA ASP A 330 -28.83 -5.10 17.57
C ASP A 330 -27.94 -5.91 18.52
#